data_6d710fba2f2da31366bc51049956d522
#
_entry.id   6d710fba2f2da31366bc51049956d522
#
_cell.length_a   1.000
_cell.length_b   1.000
_cell.length_c   1.000
_cell.angle_alpha   90.00
_cell.angle_beta   90.00
_cell.angle_gamma   90.00
#
_symmetry.space_group_name_H-M   'P 1'
#
loop_
_entity.id
_entity.type
_entity.pdbx_description
1 polymer ?
#
loop_
_entity_poly.entity_id
_entity_poly.type
_entity_poly.pdbx_seq_one_letter_code
_entity_poly.pdbx_strand_id
1 'polypeptide(L)'
;MKLLVVLSLAAVALASPQFGSGRRFPVPQPRSDHKHIAILSDNRYDNGDGNFGYDFETEHGIDVEAKGTPGSKGQSNIGGSYKFILPDGTQAVVTYIADENGYRAESPLNPTPHPLPAHAIEQIRFAEQQARSPSPRRPF
;
A
#
# COMPACT_ATOMS: atom_id res chain seq x y z
N MET A 1 34.72 -42.91 47.20
CA MET A 1 33.55 -42.21 46.62
C MET A 1 33.82 -40.84 45.95
N LYS A 2 34.96 -40.22 46.20
CA LYS A 2 35.30 -38.90 45.60
C LYS A 2 35.87 -38.96 44.17
N LEU A 3 36.39 -40.14 43.74
CA LEU A 3 37.02 -40.33 42.44
C LEU A 3 36.01 -40.57 41.32
N LEU A 4 34.85 -41.15 41.62
CA LEU A 4 33.80 -41.43 40.63
C LEU A 4 33.00 -40.17 40.20
N VAL A 5 32.94 -39.15 41.03
CA VAL A 5 32.26 -37.89 40.76
C VAL A 5 33.08 -37.03 39.78
N VAL A 6 34.41 -37.10 39.83
CA VAL A 6 35.30 -36.32 38.96
C VAL A 6 35.30 -36.89 37.52
N LEU A 7 35.11 -38.20 37.36
CA LEU A 7 35.06 -38.83 36.03
C LEU A 7 33.74 -38.53 35.28
N SER A 8 32.64 -38.28 35.99
CA SER A 8 31.35 -37.95 35.35
C SER A 8 31.26 -36.51 34.81
N LEU A 9 32.06 -35.55 35.32
CA LEU A 9 32.10 -34.20 34.84
C LEU A 9 32.93 -34.05 33.54
N ALA A 10 33.88 -34.93 33.28
CA ALA A 10 34.74 -34.89 32.10
C ALA A 10 34.03 -35.37 30.80
N ALA A 11 32.93 -36.16 30.93
CA ALA A 11 32.22 -36.72 29.80
C ALA A 11 31.25 -35.72 29.12
N VAL A 12 30.89 -34.62 29.77
CA VAL A 12 29.93 -33.64 29.22
C VAL A 12 30.62 -32.63 28.28
N ALA A 13 31.92 -32.50 28.30
CA ALA A 13 32.66 -31.50 27.53
C ALA A 13 32.95 -31.91 26.07
N LEU A 14 32.61 -33.12 25.62
CA LEU A 14 32.90 -33.61 24.26
C LEU A 14 31.70 -33.70 23.32
N ALA A 15 30.51 -33.27 23.77
CA ALA A 15 29.33 -33.14 22.91
C ALA A 15 29.28 -31.77 22.29
N SER A 16 30.29 -31.36 21.48
CA SER A 16 30.16 -30.23 20.59
C SER A 16 29.20 -30.62 19.49
N PRO A 17 28.08 -29.90 19.28
CA PRO A 17 27.26 -30.13 18.11
C PRO A 17 28.12 -29.82 16.87
N GLN A 18 28.46 -30.84 16.13
CA GLN A 18 29.02 -30.67 14.78
C GLN A 18 27.86 -30.17 13.92
N PHE A 19 27.75 -28.85 13.81
CA PHE A 19 26.99 -28.26 12.73
C PHE A 19 27.65 -28.72 11.44
N GLY A 20 27.05 -29.74 10.83
CA GLY A 20 27.43 -30.18 9.50
C GLY A 20 27.54 -28.99 8.62
N SER A 21 28.62 -28.87 7.86
CA SER A 21 28.83 -27.88 6.83
C SER A 21 27.62 -27.93 5.90
N GLY A 22 26.60 -27.13 6.25
CA GLY A 22 25.39 -26.97 5.46
C GLY A 22 25.83 -26.58 4.04
N ARG A 23 25.33 -27.33 3.08
CA ARG A 23 25.42 -26.92 1.67
C ARG A 23 25.02 -25.45 1.62
N ARG A 24 26.00 -24.58 1.39
CA ARG A 24 25.73 -23.18 1.06
C ARG A 24 24.98 -23.21 -0.25
N PHE A 25 23.66 -23.13 -0.17
CA PHE A 25 22.90 -22.79 -1.36
C PHE A 25 23.48 -21.47 -1.88
N PRO A 26 23.84 -21.39 -3.18
CA PRO A 26 24.27 -20.13 -3.74
C PRO A 26 23.14 -19.14 -3.48
N VAL A 27 23.37 -18.18 -2.58
CA VAL A 27 22.48 -17.05 -2.41
C VAL A 27 22.54 -16.34 -3.77
N PRO A 28 21.41 -16.20 -4.49
CA PRO A 28 21.42 -15.41 -5.71
C PRO A 28 21.95 -14.04 -5.33
N GLN A 29 23.15 -13.73 -5.81
CA GLN A 29 23.67 -12.38 -5.66
C GLN A 29 22.69 -11.47 -6.44
N PRO A 30 22.15 -10.42 -5.83
CA PRO A 30 21.37 -9.46 -6.58
C PRO A 30 22.27 -8.98 -7.72
N ARG A 31 21.84 -9.25 -8.95
CA ARG A 31 22.51 -8.68 -10.12
C ARG A 31 22.37 -7.17 -9.99
N SER A 32 23.46 -6.54 -9.64
CA SER A 32 23.56 -5.08 -9.48
C SER A 32 23.67 -4.36 -10.83
N ASP A 33 22.92 -4.81 -11.83
CA ASP A 33 22.75 -4.09 -13.09
C ASP A 33 21.62 -3.05 -13.03
N HIS A 34 21.10 -2.75 -11.83
CA HIS A 34 20.16 -1.65 -11.68
C HIS A 34 20.94 -0.34 -11.78
N LYS A 35 20.87 0.30 -12.95
CA LYS A 35 21.31 1.67 -13.12
C LYS A 35 20.68 2.49 -11.98
N HIS A 36 21.52 3.12 -11.17
CA HIS A 36 21.03 4.00 -10.11
C HIS A 36 20.24 5.13 -10.75
N ILE A 37 19.03 5.35 -10.28
CA ILE A 37 18.13 6.38 -10.73
C ILE A 37 18.17 7.51 -9.72
N ALA A 38 18.51 8.71 -10.19
CA ALA A 38 18.61 9.85 -9.32
C ALA A 38 17.23 10.39 -8.97
N ILE A 39 17.09 10.84 -7.71
CA ILE A 39 15.99 11.70 -7.28
C ILE A 39 16.43 13.13 -7.61
N LEU A 40 15.66 13.83 -8.43
CA LEU A 40 15.97 15.19 -8.89
C LEU A 40 15.52 16.24 -7.87
N SER A 41 14.38 16.02 -7.25
CA SER A 41 13.88 16.85 -6.15
C SER A 41 13.13 15.99 -5.13
N ASP A 42 13.19 16.38 -3.87
CA ASP A 42 12.47 15.74 -2.76
C ASP A 42 12.19 16.82 -1.70
N ASN A 43 10.96 17.28 -1.64
CA ASN A 43 10.52 18.28 -0.67
C ASN A 43 9.47 17.67 0.22
N ARG A 44 9.61 17.85 1.52
CA ARG A 44 8.68 17.32 2.52
C ARG A 44 8.47 18.33 3.61
N TYR A 45 7.25 18.46 4.08
CA TYR A 45 6.93 19.23 5.25
C TYR A 45 5.89 18.53 6.10
N ASP A 46 5.99 18.72 7.41
CA ASP A 46 5.01 18.29 8.39
C ASP A 46 4.98 19.37 9.49
N ASN A 47 3.82 19.97 9.66
CA ASN A 47 3.65 21.06 10.63
C ASN A 47 3.31 20.55 12.03
N GLY A 48 3.12 19.25 12.23
CA GLY A 48 2.75 18.65 13.51
C GLY A 48 1.30 18.88 13.93
N ASP A 49 0.50 19.59 13.13
CA ASP A 49 -0.91 19.87 13.33
C ASP A 49 -1.83 18.99 12.45
N GLY A 50 -1.25 17.98 11.80
CA GLY A 50 -1.90 17.11 10.83
C GLY A 50 -1.90 17.66 9.40
N ASN A 51 -1.28 18.83 9.17
CA ASN A 51 -0.98 19.33 7.84
C ASN A 51 0.40 18.89 7.40
N PHE A 52 0.49 18.09 6.37
CA PHE A 52 1.73 17.60 5.79
C PHE A 52 1.66 17.57 4.27
N GLY A 53 2.80 17.49 3.64
CA GLY A 53 2.88 17.29 2.21
C GLY A 53 4.27 16.86 1.79
N TYR A 54 4.32 16.26 0.63
CA TYR A 54 5.57 15.91 -0.03
C TYR A 54 5.41 15.98 -1.55
N ASP A 55 6.51 16.32 -2.20
CA ASP A 55 6.66 16.19 -3.64
C ASP A 55 8.06 15.67 -3.95
N PHE A 56 8.15 14.79 -4.92
CA PHE A 56 9.43 14.33 -5.42
C PHE A 56 9.38 14.05 -6.93
N GLU A 57 10.53 14.24 -7.57
CA GLU A 57 10.74 13.95 -8.98
C GLU A 57 11.98 13.07 -9.17
N THR A 58 11.92 12.13 -10.11
CA THR A 58 13.02 11.22 -10.45
C THR A 58 13.46 11.36 -11.89
N GLU A 59 14.70 10.96 -12.17
CA GLU A 59 15.30 10.94 -13.52
C GLU A 59 14.46 10.14 -14.55
N HIS A 60 13.63 9.19 -14.10
CA HIS A 60 12.74 8.41 -14.97
C HIS A 60 11.41 9.08 -15.30
N GLY A 61 11.20 10.32 -14.86
CA GLY A 61 9.94 11.02 -15.07
C GLY A 61 8.81 10.51 -14.16
N ILE A 62 9.15 9.95 -13.00
CA ILE A 62 8.18 9.77 -11.91
C ILE A 62 8.11 11.09 -11.16
N ASP A 63 6.91 11.62 -11.03
CA ASP A 63 6.62 12.83 -10.30
C ASP A 63 5.42 12.55 -9.39
N VAL A 64 5.55 12.88 -8.12
CA VAL A 64 4.54 12.62 -7.10
C VAL A 64 4.34 13.87 -6.26
N GLU A 65 3.09 14.24 -6.06
CA GLU A 65 2.69 15.30 -5.15
C GLU A 65 1.56 14.78 -4.25
N ALA A 66 1.67 15.02 -2.95
CA ALA A 66 0.61 14.71 -2.01
C ALA A 66 0.52 15.75 -0.90
N LYS A 67 -0.70 16.07 -0.50
CA LYS A 67 -1.02 16.97 0.60
C LYS A 67 -2.04 16.32 1.52
N GLY A 68 -1.77 16.37 2.81
CA GLY A 68 -2.66 15.91 3.86
C GLY A 68 -3.12 17.05 4.74
N THR A 69 -4.37 17.01 5.13
CA THR A 69 -4.99 17.97 6.06
C THR A 69 -5.85 17.22 7.06
N PRO A 70 -6.02 17.74 8.30
CA PRO A 70 -6.95 17.16 9.25
C PRO A 70 -8.38 17.19 8.72
N GLY A 71 -9.07 16.06 8.80
CA GLY A 71 -10.49 15.98 8.49
C GLY A 71 -11.37 16.31 9.70
N SER A 72 -12.64 16.61 9.45
CA SER A 72 -13.61 17.04 10.47
C SER A 72 -13.95 15.99 11.53
N LYS A 73 -13.65 14.71 11.27
CA LYS A 73 -13.94 13.57 12.15
C LYS A 73 -12.68 12.93 12.75
N GLY A 74 -11.53 13.64 12.70
CA GLY A 74 -10.26 13.15 13.22
C GLY A 74 -9.50 12.24 12.26
N GLN A 75 -9.98 12.02 11.03
CA GLN A 75 -9.25 11.36 9.96
C GLN A 75 -8.32 12.37 9.27
N SER A 76 -7.37 11.87 8.48
CA SER A 76 -6.61 12.70 7.55
C SER A 76 -7.29 12.68 6.18
N ASN A 77 -7.47 13.86 5.61
CA ASN A 77 -7.87 14.01 4.21
C ASN A 77 -6.59 14.15 3.38
N ILE A 78 -6.38 13.28 2.42
CA ILE A 78 -5.19 13.27 1.58
C ILE A 78 -5.61 13.47 0.13
N GLY A 79 -4.98 14.40 -0.54
CA GLY A 79 -5.12 14.61 -1.98
C GLY A 79 -3.76 14.63 -2.63
N GLY A 80 -3.66 14.10 -3.84
CA GLY A 80 -2.41 14.09 -4.54
C GLY A 80 -2.53 13.61 -5.98
N SER A 81 -1.40 13.64 -6.65
CA SER A 81 -1.26 13.09 -7.99
C SER A 81 0.10 12.40 -8.13
N TYR A 82 0.14 11.43 -9.00
CA TYR A 82 1.40 10.83 -9.44
C TYR A 82 1.38 10.60 -10.94
N LYS A 83 2.52 10.81 -11.56
CA LYS A 83 2.73 10.54 -12.97
C LYS A 83 3.96 9.68 -13.16
N PHE A 84 3.94 8.84 -14.18
CA PHE A 84 5.05 8.00 -14.57
C PHE A 84 4.94 7.65 -16.06
N ILE A 85 6.04 7.14 -16.62
CA ILE A 85 6.09 6.74 -18.02
C ILE A 85 5.94 5.22 -18.11
N LEU A 86 4.95 4.77 -18.87
CA LEU A 86 4.73 3.36 -19.18
C LEU A 86 5.84 2.83 -20.12
N PRO A 87 6.04 1.49 -20.19
CA PRO A 87 7.03 0.89 -21.09
C PRO A 87 6.84 1.20 -22.57
N ASP A 88 5.63 1.57 -22.97
CA ASP A 88 5.28 2.02 -24.34
C ASP A 88 5.58 3.50 -24.61
N GLY A 89 6.11 4.22 -23.60
CA GLY A 89 6.39 5.66 -23.68
C GLY A 89 5.20 6.56 -23.36
N THR A 90 4.03 6.00 -23.09
CA THR A 90 2.83 6.77 -22.72
C THR A 90 2.96 7.29 -21.28
N GLN A 91 2.63 8.55 -21.06
CA GLN A 91 2.57 9.12 -19.72
C GLN A 91 1.27 8.73 -19.02
N ALA A 92 1.40 8.06 -17.90
CA ALA A 92 0.30 7.79 -16.99
C ALA A 92 0.21 8.90 -15.94
N VAL A 93 -0.99 9.42 -15.74
CA VAL A 93 -1.30 10.40 -14.69
C VAL A 93 -2.47 9.89 -13.88
N VAL A 94 -2.32 9.89 -12.57
CA VAL A 94 -3.38 9.52 -11.64
C VAL A 94 -3.52 10.62 -10.59
N THR A 95 -4.72 11.12 -10.44
CA THR A 95 -5.09 12.05 -9.36
C THR A 95 -5.96 11.30 -8.37
N TYR A 96 -5.76 11.52 -7.08
CA TYR A 96 -6.54 10.83 -6.05
C TYR A 96 -6.92 11.74 -4.89
N ILE A 97 -8.02 11.38 -4.25
CA ILE A 97 -8.48 11.97 -3.00
C ILE A 97 -8.85 10.82 -2.06
N ALA A 98 -8.41 10.92 -0.82
CA ALA A 98 -8.79 10.02 0.28
C ALA A 98 -9.37 10.87 1.42
N ASP A 99 -10.67 10.74 1.64
CA ASP A 99 -11.44 11.49 2.65
C ASP A 99 -12.38 10.56 3.43
N GLU A 100 -13.33 11.13 4.18
CA GLU A 100 -14.32 10.35 4.94
C GLU A 100 -15.23 9.49 4.06
N ASN A 101 -15.29 9.73 2.76
CA ASN A 101 -16.07 8.94 1.79
C ASN A 101 -15.22 7.84 1.13
N GLY A 102 -13.95 7.71 1.53
CA GLY A 102 -13.00 6.71 1.06
C GLY A 102 -12.05 7.25 -0.01
N TYR A 103 -11.35 6.30 -0.63
CA TYR A 103 -10.37 6.59 -1.68
C TYR A 103 -11.03 6.65 -3.06
N ARG A 104 -10.75 7.71 -3.79
CA ARG A 104 -11.20 7.93 -5.17
C ARG A 104 -10.01 8.32 -6.02
N ALA A 105 -9.79 7.60 -7.11
CA ALA A 105 -8.73 7.89 -8.07
C ALA A 105 -9.30 8.09 -9.46
N GLU A 106 -8.77 9.09 -10.14
CA GLU A 106 -9.11 9.43 -11.52
C GLU A 106 -7.87 9.33 -12.40
N SER A 107 -8.00 8.62 -13.51
CA SER A 107 -6.95 8.49 -14.51
C SER A 107 -7.57 8.17 -15.87
N PRO A 108 -6.99 8.66 -16.97
CA PRO A 108 -7.37 8.23 -18.32
C PRO A 108 -7.19 6.71 -18.55
N LEU A 109 -6.36 6.07 -17.71
CA LEU A 109 -6.09 4.63 -17.77
C LEU A 109 -7.10 3.78 -16.98
N ASN A 110 -7.99 4.41 -16.20
CA ASN A 110 -9.00 3.66 -15.47
C ASN A 110 -9.97 2.99 -16.45
N PRO A 111 -10.24 1.69 -16.29
CA PRO A 111 -11.18 1.02 -17.15
C PRO A 111 -12.58 1.66 -17.02
N THR A 112 -13.21 1.91 -18.15
CA THR A 112 -14.60 2.37 -18.17
C THR A 112 -15.49 1.26 -17.62
N PRO A 113 -16.34 1.52 -16.61
CA PRO A 113 -17.28 0.54 -16.10
C PRO A 113 -18.13 -0.02 -17.23
N HIS A 114 -18.34 -1.33 -17.23
CA HIS A 114 -19.27 -1.94 -18.15
C HIS A 114 -20.69 -1.36 -17.94
N PRO A 115 -21.46 -1.15 -19.03
CA PRO A 115 -22.85 -0.74 -18.89
C PRO A 115 -23.60 -1.74 -17.99
N LEU A 116 -24.43 -1.22 -17.11
CA LEU A 116 -25.21 -2.06 -16.21
C LEU A 116 -26.11 -2.99 -17.01
N PRO A 117 -26.19 -4.28 -16.68
CA PRO A 117 -27.15 -5.19 -17.29
C PRO A 117 -28.58 -4.69 -17.09
N ALA A 118 -29.48 -4.98 -18.04
CA ALA A 118 -30.85 -4.49 -18.02
C ALA A 118 -31.60 -4.81 -16.69
N HIS A 119 -31.39 -6.01 -16.15
CA HIS A 119 -31.98 -6.42 -14.87
C HIS A 119 -31.47 -5.59 -13.69
N ALA A 120 -30.23 -5.15 -13.69
CA ALA A 120 -29.70 -4.30 -12.62
C ALA A 120 -30.29 -2.89 -12.68
N ILE A 121 -30.50 -2.35 -13.88
CA ILE A 121 -31.18 -1.07 -14.08
C ILE A 121 -32.63 -1.13 -13.57
N GLU A 122 -33.33 -2.22 -13.83
CA GLU A 122 -34.70 -2.42 -13.33
C GLU A 122 -34.75 -2.50 -11.80
N GLN A 123 -33.81 -3.23 -11.19
CA GLN A 123 -33.68 -3.32 -9.72
C GLN A 123 -33.43 -1.97 -9.07
N ILE A 124 -32.55 -1.16 -9.65
CA ILE A 124 -32.24 0.20 -9.15
C ILE A 124 -33.52 1.05 -9.23
N ARG A 125 -34.21 1.05 -10.35
CA ARG A 125 -35.46 1.80 -10.51
C ARG A 125 -36.54 1.38 -9.50
N PHE A 126 -36.66 0.07 -9.26
CA PHE A 126 -37.60 -0.45 -8.28
C PHE A 126 -37.23 -0.01 -6.85
N ALA A 127 -35.97 -0.08 -6.48
CA ALA A 127 -35.48 0.38 -5.18
C ALA A 127 -35.72 1.90 -4.98
N GLU A 128 -35.49 2.70 -6.01
CA GLU A 128 -35.75 4.14 -5.97
C GLU A 128 -37.26 4.46 -5.81
N GLN A 129 -38.11 3.71 -6.46
CA GLN A 129 -39.58 3.84 -6.32
C GLN A 129 -40.04 3.49 -4.90
N GLN A 130 -39.47 2.43 -4.31
CA GLN A 130 -39.78 2.06 -2.93
C GLN A 130 -39.30 3.11 -1.93
N ALA A 131 -38.12 3.69 -2.15
CA ALA A 131 -37.55 4.73 -1.29
C ALA A 131 -38.39 6.01 -1.33
N ARG A 132 -39.04 6.32 -2.44
CA ARG A 132 -39.93 7.46 -2.60
C ARG A 132 -41.34 7.23 -2.05
N SER A 133 -41.76 5.97 -1.88
CA SER A 133 -43.06 5.61 -1.35
C SER A 133 -43.04 5.76 0.18
N PRO A 134 -43.99 6.52 0.80
CA PRO A 134 -44.06 6.61 2.25
C PRO A 134 -44.29 5.22 2.82
N SER A 135 -43.45 4.77 3.75
CA SER A 135 -43.65 3.51 4.47
C SER A 135 -45.00 3.54 5.16
N PRO A 136 -45.88 2.55 4.97
CA PRO A 136 -47.13 2.48 5.68
C PRO A 136 -46.81 2.39 7.18
N ARG A 137 -47.23 3.41 7.97
CA ARG A 137 -47.13 3.37 9.43
C ARG A 137 -47.92 2.16 9.91
N ARG A 138 -47.25 1.16 10.47
CA ARG A 138 -47.92 0.08 11.16
C ARG A 138 -48.62 0.69 12.37
N PRO A 139 -49.94 0.61 12.48
CA PRO A 139 -50.60 0.98 13.74
C PRO A 139 -50.19 -0.03 14.81
N PHE A 140 -49.83 0.44 15.98
CA PHE A 140 -49.60 -0.37 17.18
C PHE A 140 -50.90 -0.91 17.70
#